data_05da989dec5387ffada41493b3fcd9ac
#
_entry.id   05da989dec5387ffada41493b3fcd9ac
#
_cell.length_a   1.000
_cell.length_b   1.000
_cell.length_c   1.000
_cell.angle_alpha   90.00
_cell.angle_beta   90.00
_cell.angle_gamma   90.00
#
_symmetry.space_group_name_H-M   'P 1'
#
loop_
_entity.id
_entity.type
_entity.pdbx_description
1 polymer ?
#
loop_
_entity_poly.entity_id
_entity_poly.type
_entity_poly.pdbx_seq_one_letter_code
_entity_poly.pdbx_strand_id
1 'polypeptide(L)'
;MATMESLIGLVNRIQRACTVLGDHGGEGMSLWEALPSVAVVGGQSSGKSSVLESVVGRDFLPRGSGIVTRRPLVLQLHKIDGGSDYAEFLHTPKKKYTDFASVRKEIADETDRITGKSKQISNIPIHLSIYSPNGRYFPCNCILNKVI
;
A
#
# COMPACT_ATOMS: atom_id res chain seq x y z
N MET A 1 -0.55 -24.10 -21.05
CA MET A 1 -1.16 -22.77 -20.92
C MET A 1 -0.88 -22.24 -19.52
N ALA A 2 -0.24 -21.07 -19.40
CA ALA A 2 -0.13 -20.42 -18.12
C ALA A 2 -1.54 -19.97 -17.69
N THR A 3 -2.01 -20.45 -16.56
CA THR A 3 -3.28 -20.00 -16.00
C THR A 3 -3.12 -18.60 -15.46
N MET A 4 -4.18 -17.82 -15.36
CA MET A 4 -4.15 -16.49 -14.73
C MET A 4 -3.54 -16.55 -13.32
N GLU A 5 -3.83 -17.61 -12.57
CA GLU A 5 -3.24 -17.85 -11.25
C GLU A 5 -1.72 -18.05 -11.27
N SER A 6 -1.17 -18.72 -12.29
CA SER A 6 0.27 -18.90 -12.41
C SER A 6 1.00 -17.61 -12.77
N LEU A 7 0.38 -16.75 -13.60
CA LEU A 7 0.89 -15.40 -13.89
C LEU A 7 0.86 -14.50 -12.65
N ILE A 8 -0.22 -14.53 -11.91
CA ILE A 8 -0.35 -13.81 -10.63
C ILE A 8 0.74 -14.27 -9.66
N GLY A 9 0.95 -15.59 -9.53
CA GLY A 9 2.00 -16.16 -8.70
C GLY A 9 3.39 -15.69 -9.10
N LEU A 10 3.67 -15.61 -10.41
CA LEU A 10 4.94 -15.11 -10.93
C LEU A 10 5.16 -13.63 -10.61
N VAL A 11 4.17 -12.78 -10.87
CA VAL A 11 4.23 -11.35 -10.56
C VAL A 11 4.47 -11.14 -9.05
N ASN A 12 3.80 -11.90 -8.20
CA ASN A 12 3.98 -11.86 -6.76
C ASN A 12 5.41 -12.20 -6.33
N ARG A 13 6.01 -13.21 -6.95
CA ARG A 13 7.41 -13.60 -6.68
C ARG A 13 8.39 -12.53 -7.13
N ILE A 14 8.17 -11.94 -8.29
CA ILE A 14 8.98 -10.82 -8.80
C ILE A 14 8.87 -9.62 -7.85
N GLN A 15 7.67 -9.25 -7.42
CA GLN A 15 7.46 -8.14 -6.49
C GLN A 15 8.18 -8.37 -5.16
N ARG A 16 8.11 -9.57 -4.59
CA ARG A 16 8.85 -9.92 -3.37
C ARG A 16 10.35 -9.82 -3.58
N ALA A 17 10.86 -10.31 -4.69
CA ALA A 17 12.29 -10.22 -5.01
C ALA A 17 12.73 -8.75 -5.12
N CYS A 18 11.97 -7.90 -5.80
CA CYS A 18 12.26 -6.46 -5.89
C CYS A 18 12.24 -5.76 -4.53
N THR A 19 11.31 -6.12 -3.65
CA THR A 19 11.22 -5.56 -2.29
C THR A 19 12.42 -5.96 -1.43
N VAL A 20 12.91 -7.20 -1.57
CA VAL A 20 14.04 -7.72 -0.79
C VAL A 20 15.38 -7.19 -1.30
N LEU A 21 15.54 -7.09 -2.61
CA LEU A 21 16.79 -6.65 -3.23
C LEU A 21 17.05 -5.14 -3.03
N GLY A 22 16.00 -4.38 -2.67
CA GLY A 22 16.07 -2.93 -2.59
C GLY A 22 16.29 -2.31 -3.98
N ASP A 23 15.89 -1.08 -4.12
CA ASP A 23 16.21 -0.30 -5.32
C ASP A 23 17.66 0.18 -5.21
N HIS A 24 18.60 -0.71 -5.48
CA HIS A 24 19.99 -0.32 -5.65
C HIS A 24 20.11 0.38 -7.00
N GLY A 25 19.97 1.72 -6.96
CA GLY A 25 20.01 2.63 -8.08
C GLY A 25 21.17 2.38 -9.04
N GLY A 26 20.92 1.55 -10.03
CA GLY A 26 21.68 1.47 -11.26
C GLY A 26 20.87 2.12 -12.37
N GLU A 27 21.54 2.69 -13.35
CA GLU A 27 20.96 3.31 -14.55
C GLU A 27 20.13 2.33 -15.40
N GLY A 28 19.00 1.87 -14.85
CA GLY A 28 18.04 1.01 -15.51
C GLY A 28 16.68 1.25 -14.87
N MET A 29 15.66 1.31 -15.70
CA MET A 29 14.28 1.38 -15.27
C MET A 29 14.05 0.31 -14.18
N SER A 30 13.73 0.73 -12.98
CA SER A 30 13.48 -0.18 -11.86
C SER A 30 12.44 -1.21 -12.30
N LEU A 31 12.73 -2.50 -12.10
CA LEU A 31 11.79 -3.57 -12.41
C LEU A 31 10.44 -3.35 -11.71
N TRP A 32 10.47 -2.61 -10.61
CA TRP A 32 9.32 -2.15 -9.87
C TRP A 32 8.39 -1.23 -10.68
N GLU A 33 8.94 -0.34 -11.50
CA GLU A 33 8.17 0.57 -12.35
C GLU A 33 7.51 -0.15 -13.53
N ALA A 34 8.05 -1.31 -13.92
CA ALA A 34 7.49 -2.14 -14.98
C ALA A 34 6.31 -3.02 -14.53
N LEU A 35 6.03 -3.13 -13.22
CA LEU A 35 4.91 -3.92 -12.71
C LEU A 35 3.59 -3.15 -12.85
N PRO A 36 2.50 -3.86 -13.21
CA PRO A 36 1.19 -3.21 -13.33
C PRO A 36 0.74 -2.63 -11.99
N SER A 37 0.39 -1.36 -12.01
CA SER A 37 -0.13 -0.65 -10.84
C SER A 37 -1.42 0.09 -11.19
N VAL A 38 -2.28 0.29 -10.21
CA VAL A 38 -3.53 1.04 -10.35
C VAL A 38 -3.41 2.34 -9.56
N ALA A 39 -3.56 3.47 -10.24
CA ALA A 39 -3.56 4.78 -9.58
C ALA A 39 -4.99 5.22 -9.25
N VAL A 40 -5.24 5.56 -7.99
CA VAL A 40 -6.50 6.14 -7.53
C VAL A 40 -6.33 7.66 -7.45
N VAL A 41 -6.92 8.36 -8.41
CA VAL A 41 -6.78 9.81 -8.58
C VAL A 41 -8.14 10.49 -8.37
N GLY A 42 -8.13 11.68 -7.81
CA GLY A 42 -9.36 12.46 -7.64
C GLY A 42 -9.14 13.63 -6.68
N GLY A 43 -9.99 14.63 -6.73
CA GLY A 43 -9.97 15.78 -5.84
C GLY A 43 -10.20 15.43 -4.37
N GLN A 44 -10.05 16.41 -3.50
CA GLN A 44 -10.37 16.27 -2.08
C GLN A 44 -11.84 15.85 -1.91
N SER A 45 -12.11 14.96 -0.97
CA SER A 45 -13.45 14.43 -0.67
C SER A 45 -14.13 13.66 -1.81
N SER A 46 -13.40 13.25 -2.85
CA SER A 46 -13.93 12.48 -3.98
C SER A 46 -14.17 10.99 -3.70
N GLY A 47 -13.93 10.53 -2.47
CA GLY A 47 -14.14 9.13 -2.09
C GLY A 47 -12.94 8.19 -2.31
N LYS A 48 -11.76 8.71 -2.68
CA LYS A 48 -10.54 7.87 -2.90
C LYS A 48 -10.23 6.92 -1.74
N SER A 49 -10.30 7.42 -0.51
CA SER A 49 -10.06 6.60 0.69
C SER A 49 -11.11 5.51 0.86
N SER A 50 -12.37 5.83 0.61
CA SER A 50 -13.47 4.86 0.70
C SER A 50 -13.34 3.74 -0.33
N VAL A 51 -12.87 4.04 -1.53
CA VAL A 51 -12.59 3.02 -2.57
C VAL A 51 -11.49 2.08 -2.10
N LEU A 52 -10.37 2.61 -1.59
CA LEU A 52 -9.25 1.78 -1.09
C LEU A 52 -9.69 0.90 0.10
N GLU A 53 -10.42 1.48 1.05
CA GLU A 53 -10.94 0.74 2.21
C GLU A 53 -11.96 -0.32 1.79
N SER A 54 -12.77 -0.06 0.77
CA SER A 54 -13.70 -1.03 0.19
C SER A 54 -12.97 -2.22 -0.46
N VAL A 55 -11.88 -1.96 -1.18
CA VAL A 55 -11.05 -3.00 -1.79
C VAL A 55 -10.39 -3.88 -0.74
N VAL A 56 -9.89 -3.28 0.33
CA VAL A 56 -9.26 -4.01 1.45
C VAL A 56 -10.30 -4.70 2.34
N GLY A 57 -11.52 -4.15 2.40
CA GLY A 57 -12.58 -4.60 3.31
C GLY A 57 -12.34 -4.19 4.77
N ARG A 58 -11.48 -3.21 5.01
CA ARG A 58 -11.10 -2.73 6.34
C ARG A 58 -10.92 -1.21 6.35
N ASP A 59 -11.31 -0.59 7.44
CA ASP A 59 -11.07 0.82 7.71
C ASP A 59 -9.66 1.03 8.27
N PHE A 60 -8.73 1.52 7.45
CA PHE A 60 -7.34 1.69 7.85
C PHE A 60 -6.75 3.07 7.54
N LEU A 61 -7.48 3.89 6.82
CA LEU A 61 -7.00 5.23 6.47
C LEU A 61 -7.39 6.27 7.52
N PRO A 62 -6.52 7.26 7.79
CA PRO A 62 -6.85 8.38 8.65
C PRO A 62 -8.10 9.12 8.15
N ARG A 63 -8.95 9.52 9.08
CA ARG A 63 -10.15 10.34 8.84
C ARG A 63 -10.06 11.62 9.63
N GLY A 64 -10.60 12.70 9.11
CA GLY A 64 -10.62 13.99 9.80
C GLY A 64 -11.13 15.11 8.91
N SER A 65 -11.24 16.30 9.47
CA SER A 65 -11.58 17.52 8.74
C SER A 65 -10.35 18.10 8.04
N GLY A 66 -10.51 18.58 6.81
CA GLY A 66 -9.44 19.18 6.02
C GLY A 66 -8.62 18.16 5.21
N ILE A 67 -7.38 18.50 4.88
CA ILE A 67 -6.48 17.64 4.11
C ILE A 67 -5.89 16.56 5.03
N VAL A 68 -6.54 15.41 5.09
CA VAL A 68 -6.15 14.29 5.95
C VAL A 68 -4.99 13.50 5.35
N THR A 69 -5.02 13.30 4.04
CA THR A 69 -3.98 12.56 3.30
C THR A 69 -3.00 13.56 2.68
N ARG A 70 -1.85 13.72 3.32
CA ARG A 70 -0.81 14.68 2.95
C ARG A 70 0.42 14.03 2.30
N ARG A 71 0.37 12.70 2.15
CA ARG A 71 1.40 11.91 1.49
C ARG A 71 0.76 10.87 0.58
N PRO A 72 1.37 10.54 -0.55
CA PRO A 72 0.94 9.40 -1.37
C PRO A 72 1.00 8.11 -0.57
N LEU A 73 0.07 7.20 -0.81
CA LEU A 73 0.07 5.87 -0.22
C LEU A 73 0.25 4.84 -1.33
N VAL A 74 1.30 4.04 -1.21
CA VAL A 74 1.52 2.86 -2.05
C VAL A 74 1.06 1.64 -1.26
N LEU A 75 -0.04 1.05 -1.70
CA LEU A 75 -0.66 -0.09 -1.04
C LEU A 75 -0.38 -1.36 -1.84
N GLN A 76 0.19 -2.35 -1.18
CA GLN A 76 0.38 -3.68 -1.72
C GLN A 76 -0.53 -4.67 -0.99
N LEU A 77 -1.23 -5.48 -1.76
CA LEU A 77 -2.16 -6.46 -1.23
C LEU A 77 -1.63 -7.86 -1.53
N HIS A 78 -1.45 -8.64 -0.49
CA HIS A 78 -0.93 -10.01 -0.56
C HIS A 78 -1.97 -11.00 -0.05
N LYS A 79 -2.28 -12.00 -0.87
CA LYS A 79 -3.07 -13.14 -0.44
C LYS A 79 -2.15 -14.12 0.30
N ILE A 80 -2.60 -14.59 1.45
CA ILE A 80 -1.92 -15.63 2.25
C ILE A 80 -2.81 -16.85 2.42
N ASP A 81 -2.19 -18.01 2.58
CA ASP A 81 -2.90 -19.27 2.81
C ASP A 81 -3.13 -19.47 4.32
N GLY A 82 -4.25 -18.94 4.81
CA GLY A 82 -4.64 -19.02 6.22
C GLY A 82 -4.00 -17.97 7.14
N GLY A 83 -4.38 -17.99 8.40
CA GLY A 83 -3.95 -17.01 9.40
C GLY A 83 -4.90 -15.81 9.52
N SER A 84 -4.46 -14.78 10.23
CA SER A 84 -5.20 -13.52 10.42
C SER A 84 -4.65 -12.43 9.51
N ASP A 85 -5.49 -11.45 9.21
CA ASP A 85 -5.06 -10.25 8.49
C ASP A 85 -3.97 -9.52 9.29
N TYR A 86 -2.94 -9.06 8.59
CA TYR A 86 -1.92 -8.19 9.17
C TYR A 86 -1.35 -7.24 8.13
N ALA A 87 -0.73 -6.18 8.60
CA ALA A 87 -0.09 -5.18 7.76
C ALA A 87 1.36 -4.94 8.18
N GLU A 88 2.18 -4.53 7.23
CA GLU A 88 3.58 -4.16 7.43
C GLU A 88 3.88 -2.85 6.69
N PHE A 89 4.71 -2.01 7.29
CA PHE A 89 5.22 -0.81 6.64
C PHE A 89 6.69 -0.98 6.26
N LEU A 90 7.08 -0.38 5.14
CA LEU A 90 8.47 -0.41 4.70
C LEU A 90 9.42 0.29 5.69
N HIS A 91 8.97 1.36 6.34
CA HIS A 91 9.77 2.10 7.33
C HIS A 91 9.87 1.40 8.70
N THR A 92 9.04 0.38 8.95
CA THR A 92 9.09 -0.48 10.15
C THR A 92 9.08 -1.97 9.81
N PRO A 93 10.11 -2.48 9.11
CA PRO A 93 10.07 -3.78 8.42
C PRO A 93 9.98 -5.01 9.34
N LYS A 94 10.13 -4.85 10.64
CA LYS A 94 10.04 -5.97 11.60
C LYS A 94 8.77 -5.96 12.42
N LYS A 95 7.88 -4.98 12.21
CA LYS A 95 6.68 -4.80 13.00
C LYS A 95 5.45 -5.18 12.19
N LYS A 96 4.71 -6.19 12.71
CA LYS A 96 3.42 -6.60 12.15
C LYS A 96 2.29 -5.91 12.91
N TYR A 97 1.37 -5.33 12.16
CA TYR A 97 0.19 -4.67 12.68
C TYR A 97 -1.01 -5.58 12.41
N THR A 98 -1.55 -6.19 13.45
CA THR A 98 -2.75 -7.06 13.38
C THR A 98 -4.03 -6.27 13.60
N ASP A 99 -3.92 -5.07 14.16
CA ASP A 99 -5.02 -4.15 14.39
C ASP A 99 -4.96 -2.97 13.41
N PHE A 100 -6.01 -2.79 12.63
CA PHE A 100 -6.11 -1.72 11.62
C PHE A 100 -6.28 -0.32 12.22
N ALA A 101 -6.70 -0.19 13.48
CA ALA A 101 -6.64 1.08 14.19
C ALA A 101 -5.18 1.52 14.43
N SER A 102 -4.30 0.57 14.74
CA SER A 102 -2.86 0.81 14.84
C SER A 102 -2.22 1.16 13.50
N VAL A 103 -2.68 0.54 12.40
CA VAL A 103 -2.26 0.92 11.03
C VAL A 103 -2.62 2.36 10.73
N ARG A 104 -3.85 2.76 11.04
CA ARG A 104 -4.33 4.14 10.86
C ARG A 104 -3.49 5.15 11.65
N LYS A 105 -3.18 4.83 12.90
CA LYS A 105 -2.34 5.66 13.74
C LYS A 105 -0.93 5.79 13.16
N GLU A 106 -0.32 4.70 12.73
CA GLU A 106 1.02 4.70 12.13
C GLU A 106 1.09 5.55 10.86
N ILE A 107 0.07 5.49 10.00
CA ILE A 107 -0.01 6.35 8.81
C ILE A 107 -0.04 7.84 9.21
N ALA A 108 -0.80 8.18 10.25
CA ALA A 108 -0.89 9.55 10.75
C ALA A 108 0.45 10.00 11.35
N ASP A 109 1.04 9.20 12.22
CA ASP A 109 2.30 9.49 12.91
C ASP A 109 3.46 9.62 11.89
N GLU A 110 3.53 8.72 10.91
CA GLU A 110 4.55 8.76 9.85
C GLU A 110 4.35 9.97 8.92
N THR A 111 3.10 10.35 8.66
CA THR A 111 2.79 11.56 7.91
C THR A 111 3.28 12.79 8.67
N ASP A 112 2.98 12.90 9.96
CA ASP A 112 3.40 14.03 10.79
C ASP A 112 4.92 14.08 11.00
N ARG A 113 5.59 12.94 11.02
CA ARG A 113 7.05 12.85 11.13
C ARG A 113 7.77 13.54 9.97
N ILE A 114 7.24 13.39 8.76
CA ILE A 114 7.87 13.97 7.55
C ILE A 114 7.34 15.37 7.26
N THR A 115 6.02 15.60 7.40
CA THR A 115 5.40 16.88 7.02
C THR A 115 5.37 17.89 8.18
N GLY A 116 5.71 17.45 9.39
CA GLY A 116 5.53 18.24 10.60
C GLY A 116 4.04 18.45 10.94
N LYS A 117 3.78 19.15 12.02
CA LYS A 117 2.42 19.53 12.42
C LYS A 117 1.82 20.64 11.54
N SER A 118 2.62 21.26 10.69
CA SER A 118 2.14 22.18 9.65
C SER A 118 1.48 21.34 8.56
N LYS A 119 0.35 21.80 8.02
CA LYS A 119 -0.45 21.10 7.00
C LYS A 119 0.26 20.98 5.63
N GLN A 120 1.55 20.74 5.62
CA GLN A 120 2.36 20.60 4.42
C GLN A 120 2.11 19.24 3.75
N ILE A 121 2.21 19.23 2.43
CA ILE A 121 2.11 18.04 1.58
C ILE A 121 3.52 17.57 1.25
N SER A 122 3.75 16.27 1.24
CA SER A 122 5.02 15.66 0.84
C SER A 122 4.81 14.67 -0.30
N ASN A 123 5.74 14.63 -1.25
CA ASN A 123 5.72 13.69 -2.38
C ASN A 123 6.25 12.31 -1.98
N ILE A 124 6.87 12.18 -0.79
CA ILE A 124 7.45 10.92 -0.35
C ILE A 124 6.31 9.95 0.01
N PRO A 125 6.19 8.80 -0.67
CA PRO A 125 5.10 7.87 -0.42
C PRO A 125 5.28 7.11 0.90
N ILE A 126 4.15 6.67 1.46
CA ILE A 126 4.10 5.66 2.51
C ILE A 126 3.85 4.32 1.84
N HIS A 127 4.72 3.34 2.07
CA HIS A 127 4.55 1.98 1.58
C HIS A 127 3.91 1.10 2.64
N LEU A 128 2.76 0.55 2.32
CA LEU A 128 1.96 -0.31 3.19
C LEU A 128 1.66 -1.62 2.47
N SER A 129 2.03 -2.74 3.08
CA SER A 129 1.69 -4.09 2.62
C SER A 129 0.62 -4.68 3.53
N ILE A 130 -0.48 -5.16 2.97
CA ILE A 130 -1.55 -5.83 3.70
C ILE A 130 -1.61 -7.29 3.25
N TYR A 131 -1.60 -8.18 4.22
CA TYR A 131 -1.66 -9.63 4.04
C TYR A 131 -3.00 -10.15 4.56
N SER A 132 -3.78 -10.83 3.71
CA SER A 132 -5.09 -11.34 4.07
C SER A 132 -5.38 -12.69 3.44
N PRO A 133 -5.93 -13.67 4.22
CA PRO A 133 -6.42 -14.92 3.67
C PRO A 133 -7.74 -14.75 2.91
N ASN A 134 -8.51 -13.70 3.23
CA ASN A 134 -9.85 -13.44 2.69
C ASN A 134 -9.84 -12.57 1.42
N GLY A 135 -8.72 -12.46 0.74
CA GLY A 135 -8.52 -11.59 -0.43
C GLY A 135 -9.43 -11.92 -1.62
N ARG A 136 -10.76 -11.81 -1.45
CA ARG A 136 -11.74 -12.01 -2.53
C ARG A 136 -11.58 -11.01 -3.68
N TYR A 137 -10.91 -9.90 -3.42
CA TYR A 137 -10.73 -8.80 -4.36
C TYR A 137 -9.27 -8.61 -4.80
N PHE A 138 -8.39 -9.57 -4.48
CA PHE A 138 -6.98 -9.54 -4.88
C PHE A 138 -6.71 -10.54 -6.01
N PRO A 139 -7.26 -10.32 -7.21
CA PRO A 139 -6.92 -11.20 -8.34
C PRO A 139 -5.44 -11.11 -8.71
N CYS A 140 -4.78 -10.05 -8.26
CA CYS A 140 -3.34 -9.82 -8.40
C CYS A 140 -2.84 -9.12 -7.14
N ASN A 141 -1.58 -9.27 -6.79
CA ASN A 141 -0.92 -8.32 -5.89
C ASN A 141 -0.90 -6.94 -6.57
N CYS A 142 -2.02 -6.24 -6.45
CA CYS A 142 -2.15 -4.93 -7.07
C CYS A 142 -1.40 -3.90 -6.23
N ILE A 143 -0.56 -3.13 -6.88
CA ILE A 143 -0.04 -1.91 -6.29
C ILE A 143 -1.09 -0.83 -6.54
N LEU A 144 -1.70 -0.35 -5.47
CA LEU A 144 -2.63 0.77 -5.52
C LEU A 144 -1.88 2.02 -5.09
N ASN A 145 -1.67 2.93 -6.02
CA ASN A 145 -1.10 4.24 -5.73
C ASN A 145 -2.23 5.25 -5.51
N LYS A 146 -2.33 5.76 -4.28
CA LYS A 146 -3.19 6.90 -4.00
C LYS A 146 -2.43 8.18 -4.25
N VAL A 147 -2.77 8.89 -5.30
CA VAL A 147 -2.28 10.24 -5.56
C VAL A 147 -3.17 11.23 -4.79
N ILE A 148 -2.53 12.21 -4.16
CA ILE A 148 -3.21 13.28 -3.39
C ILE A 148 -3.83 14.29 -4.34
#